data_cbf0a122177bc609d1ed9903bae9ca22
#
_entry.id   cbf0a122177bc609d1ed9903bae9ca22
#
_cell.length_a   1.000
_cell.length_b   1.000
_cell.length_c   1.000
_cell.angle_alpha   90.00
_cell.angle_beta   90.00
_cell.angle_gamma   90.00
#
_symmetry.space_group_name_H-M   'P 1'
#
loop_
_entity.id
_entity.type
_entity.pdbx_description
1 polymer ?
#
loop_
_entity_poly.entity_id
_entity_poly.type
_entity_poly.pdbx_seq_one_letter_code
_entity_poly.pdbx_strand_id
1 'polypeptide(L)'
;ANPSHLEAVDPVLEGRVRAKQDLLNHGDTDSDGEKAFSVVPMMLHGDAAFAGQGVVAETLNLVHLPGYRVGGTIHIIVNNQIGFTTAPEYSRSSEYCTDVAKMIGAPIFHVNGDDPEACVWVAQLAVDFRQRFHKDVIIDMLCYRRRGH
;
A
#
# COMPACT_ATOMS: atom_id res chain seq x y z
N ALA A 1 -4.26 4.48 13.31
CA ALA A 1 -5.33 3.72 13.94
C ALA A 1 -5.21 2.26 13.54
N ASN A 2 -5.48 1.35 14.46
CA ASN A 2 -5.49 -0.08 14.19
C ASN A 2 -6.88 -0.63 14.58
N PRO A 3 -7.85 -0.61 13.67
CA PRO A 3 -9.17 -1.16 13.92
C PRO A 3 -9.10 -2.69 14.07
N SER A 4 -10.03 -3.27 14.81
CA SER A 4 -10.14 -4.72 14.96
C SER A 4 -10.55 -5.45 13.66
N HIS A 5 -11.11 -4.72 12.71
CA HIS A 5 -11.45 -5.23 11.38
C HIS A 5 -10.27 -5.00 10.44
N LEU A 6 -9.61 -6.06 10.03
CA LEU A 6 -8.46 -6.01 9.13
C LEU A 6 -8.82 -5.26 7.84
N GLU A 7 -7.93 -4.36 7.41
CA GLU A 7 -8.01 -3.56 6.17
C GLU A 7 -9.17 -2.54 6.11
N ALA A 8 -10.04 -2.47 7.12
CA ALA A 8 -11.13 -1.49 7.13
C ALA A 8 -10.65 -0.03 7.19
N VAL A 9 -9.39 0.19 7.57
CA VAL A 9 -8.75 1.51 7.61
C VAL A 9 -8.36 2.03 6.23
N ASP A 10 -8.23 1.18 5.23
CA ASP A 10 -7.70 1.54 3.91
C ASP A 10 -8.51 2.68 3.26
N PRO A 11 -9.81 2.54 3.02
CA PRO A 11 -10.60 3.63 2.44
C PRO A 11 -10.71 4.84 3.38
N VAL A 12 -10.61 4.63 4.69
CA VAL A 12 -10.60 5.74 5.67
C VAL A 12 -9.34 6.58 5.53
N LEU A 13 -8.18 5.94 5.34
CA LEU A 13 -6.92 6.65 5.12
C LEU A 13 -6.97 7.46 3.82
N GLU A 14 -7.46 6.86 2.73
CA GLU A 14 -7.62 7.55 1.44
C GLU A 14 -8.48 8.81 1.58
N GLY A 15 -9.63 8.70 2.23
CA GLY A 15 -10.50 9.84 2.50
C GLY A 15 -9.83 10.93 3.36
N ARG A 16 -9.05 10.53 4.38
CA ARG A 16 -8.30 11.49 5.21
C ARG A 16 -7.20 12.19 4.43
N VAL A 17 -6.51 11.49 3.54
CA VAL A 17 -5.48 12.07 2.68
C VAL A 17 -6.11 13.09 1.75
N ARG A 18 -7.21 12.73 1.08
CA ARG A 18 -7.96 13.65 0.22
C ARG A 18 -8.39 14.91 0.96
N ALA A 19 -9.00 14.76 2.13
CA ALA A 19 -9.42 15.90 2.93
C ALA A 19 -8.25 16.81 3.33
N LYS A 20 -7.08 16.24 3.66
CA LYS A 20 -5.88 17.03 3.95
C LYS A 20 -5.36 17.78 2.72
N GLN A 21 -5.36 17.16 1.56
CA GLN A 21 -4.97 17.79 0.30
C GLN A 21 -5.89 18.96 -0.01
N ASP A 22 -7.20 18.78 0.15
CA ASP A 22 -8.18 19.85 -0.07
C ASP A 22 -8.02 21.01 0.93
N LEU A 23 -7.80 20.71 2.23
CA LEU A 23 -7.60 21.71 3.28
C LEU A 23 -6.31 22.53 3.12
N LEU A 24 -5.27 21.93 2.61
CA LEU A 24 -4.00 22.61 2.37
C LEU A 24 -4.08 23.55 1.16
N ASN A 25 -5.21 23.61 0.46
CA ASN A 25 -5.41 24.37 -0.77
C ASN A 25 -4.32 24.12 -1.83
N HIS A 26 -3.60 23.05 -1.66
CA HIS A 26 -2.75 22.57 -2.70
C HIS A 26 -3.69 21.91 -3.69
N GLY A 27 -4.29 22.67 -4.54
CA GLY A 27 -5.11 22.15 -5.64
C GLY A 27 -4.36 21.06 -6.39
N ASP A 28 -3.52 20.37 -5.66
CA ASP A 28 -2.66 19.29 -6.12
C ASP A 28 -1.81 19.75 -7.34
N THR A 29 -1.48 21.02 -7.38
CA THR A 29 -0.61 21.56 -8.44
C THR A 29 0.72 22.01 -7.86
N ASP A 30 1.80 21.64 -8.52
CA ASP A 30 3.14 22.15 -8.28
C ASP A 30 3.36 23.51 -8.99
N SER A 31 4.60 24.00 -8.98
CA SER A 31 4.99 25.26 -9.63
C SER A 31 4.72 25.30 -11.13
N ASP A 32 4.60 24.14 -11.77
CA ASP A 32 4.39 23.99 -13.21
C ASP A 32 2.92 23.78 -13.58
N GLY A 33 2.03 23.85 -12.59
CA GLY A 33 0.59 23.64 -12.77
C GLY A 33 0.19 22.15 -12.77
N GLU A 34 1.12 21.24 -12.49
CA GLU A 34 0.85 19.83 -12.35
C GLU A 34 0.39 19.48 -10.91
N LYS A 35 -0.28 18.34 -10.76
CA LYS A 35 -0.75 17.91 -9.45
C LYS A 35 0.40 17.48 -8.55
N ALA A 36 0.61 18.17 -7.45
CA ALA A 36 1.71 17.93 -6.54
C ALA A 36 1.49 16.76 -5.57
N PHE A 37 0.25 16.51 -5.17
CA PHE A 37 -0.12 15.46 -4.20
C PHE A 37 0.82 15.40 -2.99
N SER A 38 0.93 16.52 -2.27
CA SER A 38 1.92 16.75 -1.19
C SER A 38 1.71 15.86 0.05
N VAL A 39 0.51 15.29 0.23
CA VAL A 39 0.23 14.33 1.30
C VAL A 39 0.42 12.91 0.78
N VAL A 40 1.30 12.16 1.42
CA VAL A 40 1.63 10.78 1.02
C VAL A 40 0.93 9.81 1.97
N PRO A 41 -0.04 9.02 1.48
CA PRO A 41 -0.57 7.92 2.25
C PRO A 41 0.42 6.76 2.32
N MET A 42 0.51 6.14 3.49
CA MET A 42 1.29 4.94 3.72
C MET A 42 0.43 3.95 4.51
N MET A 43 0.25 2.76 3.98
CA MET A 43 -0.51 1.67 4.59
C MET A 43 0.41 0.50 4.92
N LEU A 44 0.26 -0.03 6.14
CA LEU A 44 0.95 -1.25 6.54
C LEU A 44 -0.07 -2.38 6.63
N HIS A 45 0.22 -3.48 5.94
CA HIS A 45 -0.66 -4.64 5.80
C HIS A 45 0.03 -5.89 6.32
N GLY A 46 -0.76 -6.86 6.78
CA GLY A 46 -0.33 -8.24 6.89
C GLY A 46 -0.56 -8.97 5.56
N ASP A 47 0.27 -9.96 5.23
CA ASP A 47 0.21 -10.69 3.96
C ASP A 47 -1.14 -11.39 3.72
N ALA A 48 -1.63 -12.11 4.71
CA ALA A 48 -2.91 -12.81 4.59
C ALA A 48 -4.11 -11.84 4.49
N ALA A 49 -4.06 -10.72 5.21
CA ALA A 49 -5.11 -9.71 5.17
C ALA A 49 -5.13 -9.01 3.80
N PHE A 50 -3.97 -8.61 3.28
CA PHE A 50 -3.87 -7.97 1.96
C PHE A 50 -4.37 -8.88 0.84
N ALA A 51 -4.02 -10.16 0.88
CA ALA A 51 -4.45 -11.12 -0.13
C ALA A 51 -5.93 -11.50 -0.02
N GLY A 52 -6.50 -11.52 1.19
CA GLY A 52 -7.79 -12.18 1.46
C GLY A 52 -8.96 -11.28 1.84
N GLN A 53 -8.71 -10.03 2.27
CA GLN A 53 -9.79 -9.11 2.64
C GLN A 53 -10.33 -8.36 1.41
N GLY A 54 -11.62 -8.55 1.10
CA GLY A 54 -12.26 -7.96 -0.08
C GLY A 54 -12.14 -6.44 -0.17
N VAL A 55 -12.12 -5.74 0.97
CA VAL A 55 -11.97 -4.28 1.02
C VAL A 55 -10.65 -3.78 0.40
N VAL A 56 -9.61 -4.60 0.37
CA VAL A 56 -8.34 -4.26 -0.31
C VAL A 56 -8.59 -4.09 -1.81
N ALA A 57 -9.19 -5.08 -2.47
CA ALA A 57 -9.50 -5.01 -3.89
C ALA A 57 -10.49 -3.87 -4.21
N GLU A 58 -11.47 -3.65 -3.34
CA GLU A 58 -12.43 -2.55 -3.48
C GLU A 58 -11.73 -1.18 -3.38
N THR A 59 -10.82 -1.01 -2.44
CA THR A 59 -10.03 0.23 -2.28
C THR A 59 -9.11 0.44 -3.49
N LEU A 60 -8.39 -0.60 -3.92
CA LEU A 60 -7.53 -0.52 -5.10
C LEU A 60 -8.30 -0.13 -6.37
N ASN A 61 -9.55 -0.55 -6.52
CA ASN A 61 -10.37 -0.14 -7.65
C ASN A 61 -10.72 1.36 -7.67
N LEU A 62 -10.57 2.07 -6.57
CA LEU A 62 -10.86 3.51 -6.49
C LEU A 62 -9.67 4.39 -6.88
N VAL A 63 -8.43 3.89 -6.79
CA VAL A 63 -7.20 4.70 -6.83
C VAL A 63 -6.99 5.54 -8.09
N HIS A 64 -7.53 5.11 -9.22
CA HIS A 64 -7.41 5.85 -10.48
C HIS A 64 -8.67 6.65 -10.85
N LEU A 65 -9.73 6.56 -10.05
CA LEU A 65 -10.97 7.28 -10.31
C LEU A 65 -10.82 8.77 -9.93
N PRO A 66 -11.21 9.71 -10.78
CA PRO A 66 -11.01 11.14 -10.53
C PRO A 66 -11.55 11.64 -9.18
N GLY A 67 -12.69 11.11 -8.73
CA GLY A 67 -13.30 11.48 -7.45
C GLY A 67 -12.58 10.95 -6.22
N TYR A 68 -11.69 9.97 -6.37
CA TYR A 68 -11.03 9.25 -5.27
C TYR A 68 -9.50 9.37 -5.27
N ARG A 69 -8.91 9.88 -6.33
CA ARG A 69 -7.46 10.01 -6.48
C ARG A 69 -6.82 10.80 -5.35
N VAL A 70 -5.73 10.28 -4.82
CA VAL A 70 -4.87 10.93 -3.82
C VAL A 70 -3.40 11.03 -4.28
N GLY A 71 -3.13 10.67 -5.53
CA GLY A 71 -1.78 10.71 -6.10
C GLY A 71 -0.91 9.53 -5.72
N GLY A 72 -1.53 8.40 -5.46
CA GLY A 72 -0.86 7.13 -5.16
C GLY A 72 -0.56 6.91 -3.68
N THR A 73 -0.66 5.66 -3.27
CA THR A 73 -0.43 5.16 -1.92
C THR A 73 0.78 4.24 -1.91
N ILE A 74 1.59 4.33 -0.87
CA ILE A 74 2.67 3.38 -0.62
C ILE A 74 2.13 2.29 0.30
N HIS A 75 2.00 1.08 -0.22
CA HIS A 75 1.57 -0.09 0.53
C HIS A 75 2.80 -0.90 0.95
N ILE A 76 2.92 -1.17 2.24
CA ILE A 76 4.00 -1.99 2.80
C ILE A 76 3.36 -3.24 3.39
N ILE A 77 3.61 -4.38 2.77
CA ILE A 77 3.14 -5.66 3.26
C ILE A 77 4.22 -6.25 4.16
N VAL A 78 3.93 -6.33 5.46
CA VAL A 78 4.77 -7.05 6.43
C VAL A 78 4.46 -8.53 6.27
N ASN A 79 5.14 -9.15 5.29
CA ASN A 79 4.89 -10.51 4.86
C ASN A 79 5.65 -11.50 5.77
N ASN A 80 5.05 -11.83 6.89
CA ASN A 80 5.61 -12.79 7.84
C ASN A 80 5.29 -14.25 7.47
N GLN A 81 4.65 -14.48 6.32
CA GLN A 81 4.38 -15.79 5.73
C GLN A 81 3.48 -16.68 6.60
N ILE A 82 2.62 -16.06 7.40
CA ILE A 82 1.64 -16.80 8.20
C ILE A 82 0.39 -15.93 8.47
N GLY A 83 -0.78 -16.47 8.17
CA GLY A 83 -2.06 -15.85 8.52
C GLY A 83 -2.65 -16.51 9.74
N PHE A 84 -2.63 -15.85 10.90
CA PHE A 84 -2.97 -16.47 12.19
C PHE A 84 -2.08 -17.71 12.45
N THR A 85 -2.54 -18.91 12.10
CA THR A 85 -1.80 -20.17 12.17
C THR A 85 -1.71 -20.88 10.81
N THR A 86 -2.13 -20.22 9.72
CA THR A 86 -2.23 -20.82 8.39
C THR A 86 -1.04 -20.43 7.55
N ALA A 87 -0.30 -21.41 7.04
CA ALA A 87 0.80 -21.20 6.11
C ALA A 87 0.29 -20.78 4.71
N PRO A 88 1.12 -20.10 3.89
CA PRO A 88 0.71 -19.58 2.59
C PRO A 88 0.09 -20.60 1.64
N GLU A 89 0.64 -21.82 1.58
CA GLU A 89 0.15 -22.89 0.73
C GLU A 89 -1.29 -23.33 1.02
N TYR A 90 -1.81 -22.98 2.20
CA TYR A 90 -3.20 -23.27 2.60
C TYR A 90 -4.07 -22.02 2.67
N SER A 91 -3.51 -20.84 2.44
CA SER A 91 -4.20 -19.56 2.63
C SER A 91 -4.57 -18.83 1.34
N ARG A 92 -3.88 -19.09 0.25
CA ARG A 92 -4.13 -18.44 -1.03
C ARG A 92 -3.72 -19.29 -2.22
N SER A 93 -4.39 -19.08 -3.34
CA SER A 93 -4.06 -19.73 -4.63
C SER A 93 -3.01 -18.97 -5.44
N SER A 94 -2.84 -17.66 -5.19
CA SER A 94 -1.84 -16.85 -5.86
C SER A 94 -0.44 -17.13 -5.32
N GLU A 95 0.57 -16.98 -6.17
CA GLU A 95 1.97 -17.16 -5.78
C GLU A 95 2.39 -16.12 -4.72
N TYR A 96 2.04 -14.87 -4.94
CA TYR A 96 2.36 -13.77 -4.03
C TYR A 96 1.08 -13.21 -3.37
N CYS A 97 1.20 -12.82 -2.11
CA CYS A 97 0.11 -12.12 -1.42
C CYS A 97 -0.25 -10.78 -2.08
N THR A 98 0.68 -10.22 -2.84
CA THR A 98 0.56 -8.94 -3.53
C THR A 98 -0.07 -9.04 -4.93
N ASP A 99 -0.40 -10.24 -5.40
CA ASP A 99 -0.95 -10.43 -6.75
C ASP A 99 -2.26 -9.67 -6.99
N VAL A 100 -3.04 -9.39 -5.95
CA VAL A 100 -4.24 -8.56 -6.04
C VAL A 100 -3.93 -7.15 -6.58
N ALA A 101 -2.74 -6.61 -6.33
CA ALA A 101 -2.36 -5.28 -6.83
C ALA A 101 -2.02 -5.24 -8.32
N LYS A 102 -1.83 -6.39 -8.95
CA LYS A 102 -1.63 -6.48 -10.42
C LYS A 102 -2.84 -5.97 -11.19
N MET A 103 -4.03 -6.02 -10.60
CA MET A 103 -5.26 -5.53 -11.25
C MET A 103 -5.21 -4.03 -11.59
N ILE A 104 -4.46 -3.24 -10.84
CA ILE A 104 -4.29 -1.79 -11.09
C ILE A 104 -2.97 -1.45 -11.77
N GLY A 105 -2.15 -2.44 -12.10
CA GLY A 105 -0.85 -2.25 -12.73
C GLY A 105 0.17 -1.54 -11.82
N ALA A 106 0.03 -1.66 -10.51
CA ALA A 106 1.00 -1.11 -9.56
C ALA A 106 2.31 -1.90 -9.61
N PRO A 107 3.48 -1.23 -9.55
CA PRO A 107 4.75 -1.93 -9.38
C PRO A 107 4.81 -2.59 -8.01
N ILE A 108 5.40 -3.78 -7.97
CA ILE A 108 5.56 -4.57 -6.75
C ILE A 108 7.04 -4.85 -6.58
N PHE A 109 7.58 -4.45 -5.43
CA PHE A 109 8.98 -4.69 -5.05
C PHE A 109 9.01 -5.74 -3.95
N HIS A 110 9.67 -6.87 -4.20
CA HIS A 110 9.92 -7.90 -3.20
C HIS A 110 11.28 -7.64 -2.55
N VAL A 111 11.31 -7.50 -1.24
CA VAL A 111 12.54 -7.21 -0.49
C VAL A 111 12.64 -8.10 0.75
N ASN A 112 13.86 -8.54 1.05
CA ASN A 112 14.14 -9.29 2.26
C ASN A 112 14.17 -8.35 3.47
N GLY A 113 13.28 -8.56 4.44
CA GLY A 113 13.21 -7.75 5.66
C GLY A 113 14.43 -7.86 6.56
N ASP A 114 15.27 -8.88 6.39
CA ASP A 114 16.56 -9.02 7.10
C ASP A 114 17.70 -8.21 6.44
N ASP A 115 17.43 -7.55 5.31
CA ASP A 115 18.38 -6.65 4.64
C ASP A 115 17.88 -5.18 4.77
N PRO A 116 18.29 -4.47 5.82
CA PRO A 116 17.80 -3.11 6.06
C PRO A 116 18.28 -2.11 5.00
N GLU A 117 19.43 -2.32 4.37
CA GLU A 117 19.92 -1.44 3.30
C GLU A 117 19.06 -1.58 2.06
N ALA A 118 18.72 -2.80 1.66
CA ALA A 118 17.79 -3.06 0.57
C ALA A 118 16.40 -2.49 0.87
N CYS A 119 15.90 -2.62 2.10
CA CYS A 119 14.62 -2.04 2.50
C CYS A 119 14.61 -0.52 2.36
N VAL A 120 15.67 0.17 2.79
CA VAL A 120 15.78 1.64 2.64
C VAL A 120 15.83 2.03 1.17
N TRP A 121 16.61 1.31 0.36
CA TRP A 121 16.72 1.59 -1.07
C TRP A 121 15.38 1.42 -1.79
N VAL A 122 14.64 0.33 -1.51
CA VAL A 122 13.30 0.10 -2.06
C VAL A 122 12.32 1.17 -1.60
N ALA A 123 12.38 1.59 -0.35
CA ALA A 123 11.52 2.67 0.16
C ALA A 123 11.76 3.99 -0.57
N GLN A 124 13.02 4.35 -0.84
CA GLN A 124 13.35 5.54 -1.64
C GLN A 124 12.79 5.42 -3.05
N LEU A 125 13.00 4.28 -3.71
CA LEU A 125 12.47 4.02 -5.05
C LEU A 125 10.92 4.11 -5.09
N ALA A 126 10.25 3.60 -4.07
CA ALA A 126 8.80 3.67 -3.96
C ALA A 126 8.29 5.11 -3.83
N VAL A 127 8.96 5.92 -3.01
CA VAL A 127 8.63 7.36 -2.89
C VAL A 127 8.86 8.08 -4.20
N ASP A 128 10.00 7.87 -4.84
CA ASP A 128 10.34 8.51 -6.13
C ASP A 128 9.33 8.12 -7.22
N PHE A 129 8.98 6.84 -7.30
CA PHE A 129 7.96 6.36 -8.23
C PHE A 129 6.61 7.03 -7.98
N ARG A 130 6.15 7.02 -6.73
CA ARG A 130 4.88 7.65 -6.34
C ARG A 130 4.86 9.14 -6.68
N GLN A 131 5.92 9.87 -6.34
CA GLN A 131 6.00 11.31 -6.59
C GLN A 131 6.08 11.65 -8.07
N ARG A 132 6.71 10.80 -8.86
CA ARG A 132 6.86 11.03 -10.31
C ARG A 132 5.62 10.64 -11.10
N PHE A 133 4.99 9.54 -10.74
CA PHE A 133 3.90 8.96 -11.54
C PHE A 133 2.51 9.11 -10.91
N HIS A 134 2.45 9.55 -9.66
CA HIS A 134 1.20 9.70 -8.88
C HIS A 134 0.34 8.43 -8.90
N LYS A 135 0.98 7.27 -8.73
CA LYS A 135 0.38 5.94 -8.72
C LYS A 135 0.77 5.16 -7.47
N ASP A 136 -0.03 4.19 -7.15
CA ASP A 136 0.25 3.26 -6.05
C ASP A 136 1.50 2.44 -6.32
N VAL A 137 2.18 2.08 -5.25
CA VAL A 137 3.35 1.22 -5.25
C VAL A 137 3.29 0.27 -4.07
N ILE A 138 3.70 -0.97 -4.29
CA ILE A 138 3.62 -2.05 -3.32
C ILE A 138 5.04 -2.50 -2.94
N ILE A 139 5.29 -2.60 -1.65
CA ILE A 139 6.52 -3.18 -1.09
C ILE A 139 6.12 -4.46 -0.36
N ASP A 140 6.49 -5.60 -0.88
CA ASP A 140 6.36 -6.90 -0.25
C ASP A 140 7.64 -7.18 0.56
N MET A 141 7.59 -6.88 1.85
CA MET A 141 8.73 -7.07 2.74
C MET A 141 8.65 -8.47 3.38
N LEU A 142 9.39 -9.41 2.80
CA LEU A 142 9.47 -10.78 3.30
C LEU A 142 10.19 -10.82 4.64
N CYS A 143 9.50 -11.32 5.64
CA CYS A 143 10.02 -11.47 6.99
C CYS A 143 9.43 -12.73 7.65
N TYR A 144 9.48 -12.80 8.95
CA TYR A 144 8.90 -13.91 9.72
C TYR A 144 8.40 -13.42 11.07
N ARG A 145 7.42 -14.13 11.60
CA ARG A 145 6.91 -13.88 12.95
C ARG A 145 7.82 -14.58 13.96
N ARG A 146 8.47 -13.78 14.79
CA ARG A 146 9.40 -14.27 15.80
C ARG A 146 8.72 -14.47 17.16
N ARG A 147 7.78 -13.59 17.51
CA ARG A 147 7.04 -13.59 18.76
C ARG A 147 5.63 -13.03 18.52
N GLY A 148 4.75 -13.36 19.46
CA GLY A 148 3.37 -12.88 19.42
C GLY A 148 2.52 -13.67 18.44
N HIS A 149 1.40 -13.09 18.13
CA HIS A 149 0.31 -13.76 17.40
C HIS A 149 0.12 -13.15 16.03
#